data_665fbd97ee8f599f46bb57cec4dbe2a6
#
_entry.id   665fbd97ee8f599f46bb57cec4dbe2a6
#
_cell.length_a   1.000
_cell.length_b   1.000
_cell.length_c   1.000
_cell.angle_alpha   90.00
_cell.angle_beta   90.00
_cell.angle_gamma   90.00
#
_symmetry.space_group_name_H-M   'P 1'
#
loop_
_entity.id
_entity.type
_entity.pdbx_description
1 polymer ?
#
loop_
_entity_poly.entity_id
_entity_poly.type
_entity_poly.pdbx_seq_one_letter_code
_entity_poly.pdbx_strand_id
1 'polypeptide(L)'
;MKFLQISRSVLLTGAFLSIAGFSSASYALCKECGKVTNLKTVKVKGEGTGAGVVAGGILGGVLGHQVGGGRGKDVATVAGAAGGAYVGHQAEKEMKSTRKYQVHVKMEDGVSRTFTFAAPTSYRVGDKIKIRNGKLTRR
;
A
#
# COMPACT_ATOMS: atom_id res chain seq x y z
N MET A 1 -16.37 -90.70 -9.11
CA MET A 1 -16.20 -91.14 -7.73
C MET A 1 -14.73 -90.93 -7.36
N LYS A 2 -14.46 -90.01 -6.61
CA LYS A 2 -13.41 -89.88 -5.59
C LYS A 2 -13.15 -88.41 -5.29
N PHE A 3 -13.65 -88.01 -4.19
CA PHE A 3 -13.50 -86.71 -3.58
C PHE A 3 -12.06 -86.42 -3.28
N LEU A 4 -11.56 -85.30 -3.71
CA LEU A 4 -10.29 -84.78 -3.26
C LEU A 4 -10.59 -83.69 -2.23
N GLN A 5 -10.41 -84.02 -0.97
CA GLN A 5 -10.35 -83.10 0.14
C GLN A 5 -9.10 -82.22 -0.02
N ILE A 6 -9.31 -80.97 -0.34
CA ILE A 6 -8.22 -79.98 -0.28
C ILE A 6 -8.24 -79.37 1.13
N SER A 7 -7.15 -79.65 1.81
CA SER A 7 -6.81 -79.26 3.15
C SER A 7 -6.96 -77.71 3.38
N ARG A 8 -7.71 -77.42 4.43
CA ARG A 8 -7.91 -76.06 4.97
C ARG A 8 -6.74 -75.60 5.87
N SER A 9 -5.55 -75.57 5.38
CA SER A 9 -4.40 -75.23 6.25
C SER A 9 -3.36 -74.38 5.59
N VAL A 10 -3.76 -73.45 4.73
CA VAL A 10 -2.85 -72.39 4.31
C VAL A 10 -3.68 -71.12 4.17
N LEU A 11 -3.54 -70.21 5.09
CA LEU A 11 -3.78 -68.77 4.88
C LEU A 11 -3.91 -68.06 6.20
N LEU A 12 -2.82 -68.00 6.93
CA LEU A 12 -2.66 -66.97 7.99
C LEU A 12 -1.24 -66.45 7.94
N THR A 13 -0.79 -65.99 6.77
CA THR A 13 0.31 -65.06 6.68
C THR A 13 -0.26 -63.67 6.48
N GLY A 14 -0.50 -63.02 7.60
CA GLY A 14 -0.97 -61.64 7.66
C GLY A 14 0.04 -60.71 7.00
N ALA A 15 -0.40 -60.13 5.91
CA ALA A 15 0.24 -58.92 5.38
C ALA A 15 -0.06 -57.78 6.33
N PHE A 16 0.82 -57.52 7.27
CA PHE A 16 0.88 -56.25 8.01
C PHE A 16 1.30 -55.17 7.00
N LEU A 17 0.31 -54.62 6.36
CA LEU A 17 0.47 -53.39 5.56
C LEU A 17 0.69 -52.26 6.56
N SER A 18 1.98 -51.95 6.80
CA SER A 18 2.41 -50.79 7.56
C SER A 18 1.93 -49.56 6.80
N ILE A 19 0.77 -49.06 7.23
CA ILE A 19 0.30 -47.72 6.83
C ILE A 19 1.27 -46.74 7.49
N ALA A 20 2.36 -46.42 6.77
CA ALA A 20 3.24 -45.31 7.11
C ALA A 20 2.34 -44.09 7.11
N GLY A 21 1.98 -43.63 8.31
CA GLY A 21 1.24 -42.40 8.50
C GLY A 21 1.99 -41.25 7.88
N PHE A 22 1.55 -40.82 6.72
CA PHE A 22 1.90 -39.51 6.18
C PHE A 22 1.34 -38.49 7.15
N SER A 23 2.15 -38.11 8.13
CA SER A 23 1.89 -36.94 8.96
C SER A 23 1.92 -35.74 8.02
N SER A 24 0.77 -35.36 7.50
CA SER A 24 0.58 -34.08 6.81
C SER A 24 0.91 -32.99 7.81
N ALA A 25 2.16 -32.53 7.80
CA ALA A 25 2.53 -31.33 8.52
C ALA A 25 1.67 -30.21 7.97
N SER A 26 0.58 -29.93 8.66
CA SER A 26 -0.26 -28.76 8.38
C SER A 26 0.60 -27.53 8.65
N TYR A 27 1.22 -27.02 7.60
CA TYR A 27 1.87 -25.71 7.66
C TYR A 27 0.79 -24.68 7.93
N ALA A 28 0.64 -24.31 9.19
CA ALA A 28 -0.27 -23.24 9.57
C ALA A 28 0.22 -21.95 8.89
N LEU A 29 -0.41 -21.60 7.78
CA LEU A 29 -0.18 -20.34 7.07
C LEU A 29 -0.42 -19.20 8.06
N CYS A 30 0.61 -18.47 8.37
CA CYS A 30 0.52 -17.30 9.23
C CYS A 30 -0.17 -16.16 8.47
N LYS A 31 -1.50 -16.04 8.57
CA LYS A 31 -2.28 -14.99 7.90
C LYS A 31 -1.81 -13.57 8.20
N GLU A 32 -1.11 -13.39 9.30
CA GLU A 32 -0.56 -12.10 9.72
C GLU A 32 0.93 -11.94 9.39
N CYS A 33 1.53 -12.94 8.75
CA CYS A 33 2.95 -12.92 8.37
C CYS A 33 3.11 -12.52 6.92
N GLY A 34 4.19 -11.81 6.63
CA GLY A 34 4.51 -11.39 5.29
C GLY A 34 5.97 -11.01 5.14
N LYS A 35 6.34 -10.64 3.92
CA LYS A 35 7.68 -10.18 3.55
C LYS A 35 7.58 -8.82 2.89
N VAL A 36 8.46 -7.91 3.27
CA VAL A 36 8.57 -6.60 2.61
C VAL A 36 9.08 -6.81 1.19
N THR A 37 8.29 -6.39 0.22
CA THR A 37 8.63 -6.51 -1.21
C THR A 37 9.17 -5.23 -1.79
N ASN A 38 8.68 -4.08 -1.33
CA ASN A 38 9.12 -2.79 -1.86
C ASN A 38 8.98 -1.70 -0.79
N LEU A 39 9.83 -0.68 -0.91
CA LEU A 39 9.81 0.54 -0.10
C LEU A 39 9.77 1.73 -1.05
N LYS A 40 8.77 2.59 -0.89
CA LYS A 40 8.62 3.78 -1.73
C LYS A 40 8.40 5.01 -0.88
N THR A 41 9.16 6.06 -1.16
CA THR A 41 8.89 7.39 -0.61
C THR A 41 7.98 8.13 -1.58
N VAL A 42 6.84 8.60 -1.10
CA VAL A 42 5.89 9.38 -1.89
C VAL A 42 5.74 10.76 -1.29
N LYS A 43 5.75 11.78 -2.13
CA LYS A 43 5.41 13.15 -1.75
C LYS A 43 3.90 13.28 -1.84
N VAL A 44 3.25 13.54 -0.73
CA VAL A 44 1.81 13.78 -0.65
C VAL A 44 1.62 15.29 -0.54
N LYS A 45 0.92 15.87 -1.51
CA LYS A 45 0.58 17.29 -1.47
C LYS A 45 -0.25 17.59 -0.24
N GLY A 46 0.04 18.70 0.42
CA GLY A 46 -0.74 19.16 1.56
C GLY A 46 -2.15 19.60 1.16
N GLU A 47 -3.01 19.71 2.13
CA GLU A 47 -4.33 20.31 1.92
C GLU A 47 -4.21 21.83 1.90
N GLY A 48 -4.78 22.45 0.85
CA GLY A 48 -4.85 23.90 0.75
C GLY A 48 -5.92 24.44 1.70
N THR A 49 -5.57 25.35 2.57
CA THR A 49 -6.52 26.05 3.45
C THR A 49 -7.21 27.21 2.76
N GLY A 50 -6.82 27.50 1.51
CA GLY A 50 -7.34 28.64 0.75
C GLY A 50 -6.53 29.93 0.93
N ALA A 51 -5.59 29.97 1.85
CA ALA A 51 -4.75 31.16 2.06
C ALA A 51 -3.97 31.53 0.78
N GLY A 52 -3.44 30.49 0.09
CA GLY A 52 -2.76 30.69 -1.20
C GLY A 52 -3.68 31.21 -2.30
N VAL A 53 -4.97 30.81 -2.30
CA VAL A 53 -5.99 31.31 -3.24
C VAL A 53 -6.19 32.79 -3.03
N VAL A 54 -6.42 33.19 -1.79
CA VAL A 54 -6.69 34.60 -1.43
C VAL A 54 -5.47 35.47 -1.73
N ALA A 55 -4.30 35.07 -1.24
CA ALA A 55 -3.07 35.83 -1.48
C ALA A 55 -2.73 35.92 -2.97
N GLY A 56 -2.80 34.79 -3.69
CA GLY A 56 -2.52 34.73 -5.12
C GLY A 56 -3.54 35.52 -5.94
N GLY A 57 -4.82 35.46 -5.57
CA GLY A 57 -5.90 36.24 -6.23
C GLY A 57 -5.71 37.74 -6.06
N ILE A 58 -5.40 38.22 -4.86
CA ILE A 58 -5.12 39.65 -4.60
C ILE A 58 -3.90 40.11 -5.40
N LEU A 59 -2.78 39.40 -5.28
CA LEU A 59 -1.56 39.77 -6.01
C LEU A 59 -1.76 39.72 -7.53
N GLY A 60 -2.40 38.67 -8.03
CA GLY A 60 -2.70 38.52 -9.45
C GLY A 60 -3.67 39.59 -9.97
N GLY A 61 -4.64 39.96 -9.19
CA GLY A 61 -5.58 41.07 -9.51
C GLY A 61 -4.86 42.40 -9.58
N VAL A 62 -4.00 42.73 -8.61
CA VAL A 62 -3.21 43.98 -8.60
C VAL A 62 -2.27 44.04 -9.81
N LEU A 63 -1.58 42.97 -10.11
CA LEU A 63 -0.69 42.93 -11.30
C LEU A 63 -1.49 43.02 -12.59
N GLY A 64 -2.61 42.32 -12.69
CA GLY A 64 -3.49 42.40 -13.87
C GLY A 64 -4.02 43.80 -14.09
N HIS A 65 -4.35 44.53 -13.01
CA HIS A 65 -4.79 45.91 -13.05
C HIS A 65 -3.72 46.88 -13.57
N GLN A 66 -2.46 46.61 -13.28
CA GLN A 66 -1.33 47.47 -13.74
C GLN A 66 -0.95 47.23 -15.21
N VAL A 67 -1.19 46.01 -15.71
CA VAL A 67 -0.79 45.66 -17.10
C VAL A 67 -1.88 46.07 -18.11
N GLY A 68 -3.15 46.17 -17.69
CA GLY A 68 -4.26 46.50 -18.56
C GLY A 68 -4.43 48.00 -18.79
N GLY A 69 -4.73 48.43 -20.04
CA GLY A 69 -5.09 49.79 -20.41
C GLY A 69 -6.55 49.86 -20.87
N GLY A 70 -7.27 50.94 -20.50
CA GLY A 70 -8.64 51.15 -20.92
C GLY A 70 -9.59 50.00 -20.55
N ARG A 71 -10.48 49.61 -21.48
CA ARG A 71 -11.44 48.50 -21.29
C ARG A 71 -10.76 47.13 -21.06
N GLY A 72 -9.50 46.98 -21.46
CA GLY A 72 -8.71 45.73 -21.22
C GLY A 72 -8.30 45.58 -19.76
N LYS A 73 -8.32 46.62 -18.95
CA LYS A 73 -7.91 46.63 -17.56
C LYS A 73 -8.77 45.70 -16.68
N ASP A 74 -10.10 45.74 -16.88
CA ASP A 74 -11.04 44.91 -16.11
C ASP A 74 -10.83 43.42 -16.44
N VAL A 75 -10.65 43.09 -17.73
CA VAL A 75 -10.40 41.72 -18.17
C VAL A 75 -9.05 41.20 -17.63
N ALA A 76 -8.00 42.02 -17.69
CA ALA A 76 -6.70 41.69 -17.18
C ALA A 76 -6.68 41.49 -15.66
N THR A 77 -7.46 42.30 -14.92
CA THR A 77 -7.62 42.16 -13.47
C THR A 77 -8.29 40.84 -13.11
N VAL A 78 -9.41 40.49 -13.77
CA VAL A 78 -10.12 39.24 -13.52
C VAL A 78 -9.26 38.02 -13.90
N ALA A 79 -8.63 38.09 -15.06
CA ALA A 79 -7.74 37.00 -15.50
C ALA A 79 -6.51 36.82 -14.56
N GLY A 80 -5.93 37.95 -14.11
CA GLY A 80 -4.83 37.97 -13.15
C GLY A 80 -5.24 37.39 -11.79
N ALA A 81 -6.43 37.79 -11.28
CA ALA A 81 -6.93 37.27 -10.03
C ALA A 81 -7.21 35.77 -10.11
N ALA A 82 -7.86 35.29 -11.16
CA ALA A 82 -8.13 33.86 -11.36
C ALA A 82 -6.85 33.04 -11.52
N GLY A 83 -5.93 33.51 -12.37
CA GLY A 83 -4.62 32.86 -12.57
C GLY A 83 -3.79 32.84 -11.29
N GLY A 84 -3.70 33.99 -10.60
CA GLY A 84 -3.00 34.12 -9.33
C GLY A 84 -3.57 33.23 -8.23
N ALA A 85 -4.91 33.15 -8.13
CA ALA A 85 -5.57 32.25 -7.19
C ALA A 85 -5.23 30.77 -7.45
N TYR A 86 -5.21 30.37 -8.72
CA TYR A 86 -4.84 29.01 -9.09
C TYR A 86 -3.38 28.70 -8.74
N VAL A 87 -2.45 29.54 -9.13
CA VAL A 87 -1.01 29.39 -8.84
C VAL A 87 -0.76 29.41 -7.34
N GLY A 88 -1.41 30.35 -6.61
CA GLY A 88 -1.29 30.44 -5.16
C GLY A 88 -1.78 29.18 -4.46
N HIS A 89 -2.89 28.58 -4.94
CA HIS A 89 -3.39 27.32 -4.40
C HIS A 89 -2.41 26.16 -4.62
N GLN A 90 -1.79 26.06 -5.79
CA GLN A 90 -0.81 25.02 -6.08
C GLN A 90 0.46 25.23 -5.25
N ALA A 91 0.93 26.48 -5.13
CA ALA A 91 2.08 26.82 -4.30
C ALA A 91 1.84 26.43 -2.82
N GLU A 92 0.66 26.75 -2.26
CA GLU A 92 0.29 26.39 -0.90
C GLU A 92 0.36 24.87 -0.70
N LYS A 93 -0.21 24.08 -1.61
CA LYS A 93 -0.19 22.61 -1.56
C LYS A 93 1.23 22.04 -1.62
N GLU A 94 2.08 22.64 -2.45
CA GLU A 94 3.48 22.22 -2.54
C GLU A 94 4.27 22.56 -1.26
N MET A 95 4.07 23.75 -0.70
CA MET A 95 4.73 24.17 0.55
C MET A 95 4.32 23.30 1.73
N LYS A 96 3.05 22.86 1.76
CA LYS A 96 2.51 21.96 2.79
C LYS A 96 2.71 20.48 2.47
N SER A 97 3.42 20.15 1.40
CA SER A 97 3.65 18.75 1.04
C SER A 97 4.49 18.03 2.08
N THR A 98 4.11 16.80 2.36
CA THR A 98 4.80 15.93 3.32
C THR A 98 5.29 14.67 2.62
N ARG A 99 6.47 14.18 3.01
CA ARG A 99 6.97 12.88 2.55
C ARG A 99 6.33 11.78 3.38
N LYS A 100 5.76 10.78 2.73
CA LYS A 100 5.27 9.56 3.36
C LYS A 100 6.04 8.37 2.84
N TYR A 101 6.24 7.40 3.72
CA TYR A 101 7.02 6.19 3.42
C TYR A 101 6.05 5.02 3.31
N GLN A 102 5.97 4.41 2.14
CA GLN A 102 5.12 3.27 1.87
C GLN A 102 5.95 2.00 1.91
N VAL A 103 5.50 1.06 2.72
CA VAL A 103 6.06 -0.29 2.84
C VAL A 103 5.07 -1.25 2.19
N HIS A 104 5.46 -1.84 1.07
CA HIS A 104 4.67 -2.85 0.40
C HIS A 104 5.06 -4.22 0.94
N VAL A 105 4.09 -4.96 1.40
CA VAL A 105 4.26 -6.27 2.02
C VAL A 105 3.45 -7.29 1.26
N LYS A 106 4.07 -8.39 0.86
CA LYS A 106 3.38 -9.57 0.37
C LYS A 106 3.17 -10.52 1.55
N MET A 107 1.92 -10.78 1.86
CA MET A 107 1.52 -11.68 2.94
C MET A 107 1.66 -13.15 2.50
N GLU A 108 1.75 -14.06 3.45
CA GLU A 108 1.82 -15.51 3.18
C GLU A 108 0.52 -16.06 2.56
N ASP A 109 -0.61 -15.36 2.74
CA ASP A 109 -1.88 -15.65 2.07
C ASP A 109 -1.93 -15.20 0.60
N GLY A 110 -0.81 -14.62 0.07
CA GLY A 110 -0.71 -14.12 -1.29
C GLY A 110 -1.20 -12.67 -1.48
N VAL A 111 -1.85 -12.09 -0.49
CA VAL A 111 -2.37 -10.72 -0.55
C VAL A 111 -1.24 -9.71 -0.37
N SER A 112 -1.25 -8.66 -1.18
CA SER A 112 -0.31 -7.53 -1.01
C SER A 112 -0.98 -6.43 -0.21
N ARG A 113 -0.29 -5.93 0.82
CA ARG A 113 -0.75 -4.81 1.65
C ARG A 113 0.29 -3.69 1.65
N THR A 114 -0.20 -2.46 1.70
CA THR A 114 0.65 -1.26 1.76
C THR A 114 0.42 -0.55 3.09
N PHE A 115 1.51 -0.32 3.80
CA PHE A 115 1.52 0.45 5.03
C PHE A 115 2.20 1.79 4.81
N THR A 116 1.56 2.87 5.25
CA THR A 116 2.07 4.23 5.06
C THR A 116 2.49 4.81 6.40
N PHE A 117 3.70 5.32 6.45
CA PHE A 117 4.30 5.92 7.63
C PHE A 117 4.61 7.40 7.38
N ALA A 118 4.44 8.24 8.39
CA ALA A 118 4.77 9.65 8.32
C ALA A 118 6.29 9.92 8.48
N ALA A 119 7.01 8.98 9.12
CA ALA A 119 8.44 9.05 9.36
C ALA A 119 9.19 7.95 8.60
N PRO A 120 10.50 8.12 8.35
CA PRO A 120 11.34 7.07 7.78
C PRO A 120 11.26 5.79 8.60
N THR A 121 11.17 4.67 7.91
CA THR A 121 11.09 3.36 8.55
C THR A 121 12.43 2.64 8.48
N SER A 122 12.72 1.80 9.46
CA SER A 122 13.91 0.95 9.47
C SER A 122 13.73 -0.38 8.72
N TYR A 123 12.58 -0.57 8.06
CA TYR A 123 12.32 -1.78 7.28
C TYR A 123 13.17 -1.80 6.01
N ARG A 124 13.54 -3.01 5.58
CA ARG A 124 14.28 -3.27 4.34
C ARG A 124 13.52 -4.25 3.47
N VAL A 125 13.73 -4.19 2.17
CA VAL A 125 13.22 -5.21 1.25
C VAL A 125 13.77 -6.57 1.65
N GLY A 126 12.87 -7.54 1.79
CA GLY A 126 13.22 -8.88 2.26
C GLY A 126 12.93 -9.14 3.73
N ASP A 127 12.70 -8.11 4.55
CA ASP A 127 12.39 -8.29 5.97
C ASP A 127 11.12 -9.14 6.15
N LYS A 128 11.22 -10.12 7.05
CA LYS A 128 10.07 -10.88 7.51
C LYS A 128 9.34 -10.08 8.57
N ILE A 129 8.05 -9.90 8.38
CA ILE A 129 7.23 -9.09 9.28
C ILE A 129 6.00 -9.87 9.75
N LYS A 130 5.48 -9.43 10.87
CA LYS A 130 4.18 -9.85 11.39
C LYS A 130 3.32 -8.62 11.65
N ILE A 131 2.04 -8.71 11.31
CA ILE A 131 1.06 -7.67 11.63
C ILE A 131 0.45 -8.01 12.99
N ARG A 132 0.53 -7.09 13.93
CA ARG A 132 -0.16 -7.15 15.22
C ARG A 132 -0.95 -5.87 15.43
N ASN A 133 -2.24 -5.98 15.68
CA ASN A 133 -3.12 -4.83 15.92
C ASN A 133 -2.95 -3.72 14.85
N GLY A 134 -2.89 -4.12 13.57
CA GLY A 134 -2.70 -3.18 12.46
C GLY A 134 -1.29 -2.55 12.34
N LYS A 135 -0.35 -2.91 13.22
CA LYS A 135 1.03 -2.42 13.19
C LYS A 135 1.99 -3.48 12.64
N LEU A 136 2.96 -3.02 11.86
CA LEU A 136 4.07 -3.85 11.38
C LEU A 136 5.07 -4.09 12.50
N THR A 137 5.44 -5.34 12.70
CA THR A 137 6.50 -5.74 13.63
C THR A 137 7.47 -6.65 12.88
N ARG A 138 8.78 -6.43 13.03
CA ARG A 138 9.80 -7.33 12.49
C ARG A 138 9.77 -8.64 13.26
N ARG A 139 9.93 -9.75 12.55
CA ARG A 139 9.97 -11.11 13.11
C ARG A 139 11.42 -11.55 13.31
#